data_05cfd029342f272b29ce805ae03edc37
#
_entry.id   05cfd029342f272b29ce805ae03edc37
#
_cell.length_a   1.000
_cell.length_b   1.000
_cell.length_c   1.000
_cell.angle_alpha   90.00
_cell.angle_beta   90.00
_cell.angle_gamma   90.00
#
_symmetry.space_group_name_H-M   'P 1'
#
loop_
_entity.id
_entity.type
_entity.pdbx_description
1 polymer ?
#
loop_
_entity_poly.entity_id
_entity_poly.type
_entity_poly.pdbx_seq_one_letter_code
_entity_poly.pdbx_strand_id
1 'polypeptide(L)'
;MPLYDLNEFLRLSSGLNYNLSAASLNRYNILMFIIRGQKLDPDEKADREYKAIVMEALSYLFGAFGQKRRRLGPMAVLHPLRATALFARSEKALNPVGLLTALFHDILEDVQSTDFAAPRWRQLEAQLYALLQRLPPAAEETLTRRLVDLTRRSDESYFRYIGRLLDSSRGDLETVRVKLADRLDNTLDMHIVMQDPLEGIDFFETLFQILFVNNFCGYLPDQVHSPPLALNGAKRLYQLFKNAVLLSLIRQNGVVSDDPVAANIFDALCAASLKEAQRNFMHVVGYHFTDLQQQRALLLEVMHYCHGGGSDRVTRPDEHHLLDGLFSTYFGPDAKLVRDQRLDELYRNKPLMISTAIAFIVVFLSFLNDQHYYVKGISTEGIRPL
;
A
#
# COMPACT_ATOMS: atom_id res chain seq x y z
N MET A 1 -12.03 17.56 11.57
CA MET A 1 -10.60 17.54 11.20
C MET A 1 -10.36 16.21 10.52
N PRO A 2 -9.76 16.16 9.32
CA PRO A 2 -9.41 14.88 8.74
C PRO A 2 -8.41 14.18 9.67
N LEU A 3 -8.73 12.98 10.08
CA LEU A 3 -7.93 12.20 11.05
C LEU A 3 -6.51 11.89 10.55
N TYR A 4 -6.30 12.00 9.23
CA TYR A 4 -5.07 11.58 8.57
C TYR A 4 -4.75 12.52 7.41
N ASP A 5 -4.12 13.63 7.72
CA ASP A 5 -3.51 14.46 6.69
C ASP A 5 -1.97 14.31 6.70
N LEU A 6 -1.32 14.88 5.72
CA LEU A 6 0.14 14.84 5.62
C LEU A 6 0.83 15.46 6.84
N ASN A 7 0.25 16.51 7.45
CA ASN A 7 0.83 17.15 8.61
C ASN A 7 0.76 16.25 9.85
N GLU A 8 -0.36 15.57 10.06
CA GLU A 8 -0.50 14.55 11.12
C GLU A 8 0.50 13.40 10.92
N PHE A 9 0.67 12.92 9.69
CA PHE A 9 1.66 11.91 9.36
C PHE A 9 3.10 12.39 9.62
N LEU A 10 3.44 13.60 9.20
CA LEU A 10 4.77 14.15 9.44
C LEU A 10 5.05 14.34 10.94
N ARG A 11 4.08 14.79 11.73
CA ARG A 11 4.19 14.87 13.19
C ARG A 11 4.40 13.49 13.81
N LEU A 12 3.61 12.50 13.39
CA LEU A 12 3.75 11.10 13.83
C LEU A 12 5.14 10.57 13.48
N SER A 13 5.56 10.72 12.22
CA SER A 13 6.84 10.24 11.73
C SER A 13 8.02 10.93 12.43
N SER A 14 7.96 12.24 12.59
CA SER A 14 8.98 13.02 13.28
C SER A 14 9.06 12.66 14.77
N GLY A 15 7.92 12.49 15.43
CA GLY A 15 7.88 12.10 16.84
C GLY A 15 8.46 10.70 17.06
N LEU A 16 8.12 9.74 16.21
CA LEU A 16 8.70 8.40 16.26
C LEU A 16 10.20 8.43 15.97
N ASN A 17 10.62 9.15 14.94
CA ASN A 17 12.03 9.26 14.56
C ASN A 17 12.88 9.89 15.68
N TYR A 18 12.37 10.94 16.32
CA TYR A 18 13.02 11.58 17.48
C TYR A 18 13.19 10.59 18.63
N ASN A 19 12.11 9.89 19.01
CA ASN A 19 12.16 8.90 20.08
C ASN A 19 13.06 7.72 19.77
N LEU A 20 13.17 7.32 18.50
CA LEU A 20 14.08 6.26 18.05
C LEU A 20 15.56 6.70 18.03
N SER A 21 15.82 8.00 17.81
CA SER A 21 17.18 8.56 17.74
C SER A 21 17.72 8.89 19.13
N ALA A 22 16.87 9.07 20.12
CA ALA A 22 17.29 9.35 21.47
C ALA A 22 18.02 8.13 22.07
N ALA A 23 19.21 8.37 22.64
CA ALA A 23 20.14 7.34 23.07
C ALA A 23 19.63 6.34 24.13
N SER A 24 18.52 6.64 24.77
CA SER A 24 17.78 5.73 25.64
C SER A 24 16.35 5.59 25.12
N LEU A 25 16.15 4.66 24.22
CA LEU A 25 14.83 4.27 23.76
C LEU A 25 13.96 3.78 24.92
N ASN A 26 13.19 4.70 25.47
CA ASN A 26 12.14 4.30 26.39
C ASN A 26 10.96 3.74 25.55
N ARG A 27 10.95 2.42 25.36
CA ARG A 27 9.90 1.70 24.63
C ARG A 27 8.51 1.99 25.18
N TYR A 28 8.43 2.30 26.47
CA TYR A 28 7.17 2.72 27.10
C TYR A 28 6.66 4.04 26.49
N ASN A 29 7.53 5.00 26.26
CA ASN A 29 7.13 6.26 25.60
C ASN A 29 6.66 6.02 24.18
N ILE A 30 7.29 5.09 23.43
CA ILE A 30 6.83 4.70 22.12
C ILE A 30 5.44 4.07 22.19
N LEU A 31 5.23 3.13 23.11
CA LEU A 31 3.90 2.53 23.33
C LEU A 31 2.87 3.61 23.64
N MET A 32 3.13 4.49 24.60
CA MET A 32 2.20 5.56 25.00
C MET A 32 1.91 6.53 23.86
N PHE A 33 2.89 6.79 23.01
CA PHE A 33 2.73 7.61 21.80
C PHE A 33 1.83 6.92 20.77
N ILE A 34 2.02 5.61 20.54
CA ILE A 34 1.20 4.81 19.62
C ILE A 34 -0.25 4.79 20.08
N ILE A 35 -0.50 4.41 21.34
CA ILE A 35 -1.85 4.26 21.89
C ILE A 35 -2.48 5.56 22.39
N ARG A 36 -1.77 6.70 22.29
CA ARG A 36 -2.21 8.02 22.80
C ARG A 36 -2.68 7.99 24.27
N GLY A 37 -2.07 7.15 25.09
CA GLY A 37 -2.43 7.01 26.49
C GLY A 37 -3.74 6.25 26.75
N GLN A 38 -4.38 5.68 25.72
CA GLN A 38 -5.56 4.85 25.91
C GLN A 38 -5.24 3.58 26.71
N LYS A 39 -6.27 3.03 27.37
CA LYS A 39 -6.18 1.72 27.99
C LYS A 39 -6.38 0.63 26.93
N LEU A 40 -5.66 -0.49 27.09
CA LEU A 40 -5.84 -1.67 26.24
C LEU A 40 -6.96 -2.59 26.76
N ASP A 41 -7.26 -2.49 28.06
CA ASP A 41 -8.33 -3.22 28.70
C ASP A 41 -8.95 -2.37 29.82
N PRO A 42 -10.28 -2.41 30.07
CA PRO A 42 -10.92 -1.72 31.17
C PRO A 42 -10.42 -2.17 32.55
N ASP A 43 -10.02 -3.46 32.70
CA ASP A 43 -9.42 -3.97 33.92
C ASP A 43 -7.97 -3.50 34.03
N GLU A 44 -7.63 -2.79 35.10
CA GLU A 44 -6.28 -2.26 35.33
C GLU A 44 -5.19 -3.33 35.42
N LYS A 45 -5.52 -4.53 35.89
CA LYS A 45 -4.58 -5.64 35.94
C LYS A 45 -4.32 -6.19 34.56
N ALA A 46 -5.37 -6.45 33.79
CA ALA A 46 -5.28 -6.91 32.42
C ALA A 46 -4.60 -5.85 31.52
N ASP A 47 -4.91 -4.56 31.68
CA ASP A 47 -4.25 -3.46 30.96
C ASP A 47 -2.72 -3.46 31.19
N ARG A 48 -2.29 -3.66 32.43
CA ARG A 48 -0.85 -3.76 32.74
C ARG A 48 -0.19 -5.00 32.12
N GLU A 49 -0.87 -6.14 32.14
CA GLU A 49 -0.37 -7.36 31.52
C GLU A 49 -0.26 -7.22 29.99
N TYR A 50 -1.29 -6.69 29.33
CA TYR A 50 -1.26 -6.42 27.89
C TYR A 50 -0.20 -5.38 27.51
N LYS A 51 -0.03 -4.32 28.28
CA LYS A 51 1.05 -3.35 28.06
C LYS A 51 2.43 -4.01 28.17
N ALA A 52 2.62 -4.93 29.11
CA ALA A 52 3.87 -5.68 29.24
C ALA A 52 4.12 -6.56 28.01
N ILE A 53 3.09 -7.25 27.49
CA ILE A 53 3.18 -8.05 26.27
C ILE A 53 3.54 -7.17 25.06
N VAL A 54 2.88 -6.03 24.90
CA VAL A 54 3.17 -5.06 23.79
C VAL A 54 4.59 -4.50 23.92
N MET A 55 5.08 -4.26 25.13
CA MET A 55 6.47 -3.85 25.37
C MET A 55 7.48 -4.90 24.91
N GLU A 56 7.17 -6.17 25.10
CA GLU A 56 8.00 -7.28 24.60
C GLU A 56 7.89 -7.41 23.08
N ALA A 57 6.69 -7.22 22.51
CA ALA A 57 6.48 -7.16 21.07
C ALA A 57 7.33 -6.05 20.42
N LEU A 58 7.37 -4.86 21.01
CA LEU A 58 8.26 -3.77 20.57
C LEU A 58 9.73 -4.19 20.68
N SER A 59 10.12 -4.88 21.77
CA SER A 59 11.48 -5.38 21.95
C SER A 59 11.86 -6.38 20.87
N TYR A 60 10.94 -7.28 20.55
CA TYR A 60 11.11 -8.24 19.47
C TYR A 60 11.28 -7.55 18.11
N LEU A 61 10.39 -6.59 17.76
CA LEU A 61 10.48 -5.85 16.52
C LEU A 61 11.81 -5.13 16.36
N PHE A 62 12.30 -4.45 17.39
CA PHE A 62 13.62 -3.82 17.36
C PHE A 62 14.75 -4.83 17.18
N GLY A 63 14.61 -6.01 17.77
CA GLY A 63 15.56 -7.11 17.59
C GLY A 63 15.53 -7.73 16.19
N ALA A 64 14.34 -7.87 15.62
CA ALA A 64 14.10 -8.48 14.31
C ALA A 64 14.45 -7.54 13.15
N PHE A 65 14.03 -6.27 13.23
CA PHE A 65 14.36 -5.29 12.19
C PHE A 65 15.78 -4.71 12.34
N GLY A 66 16.36 -4.73 13.56
CA GLY A 66 17.73 -4.30 13.85
C GLY A 66 18.06 -2.94 13.25
N GLN A 67 19.13 -2.90 12.45
CA GLN A 67 19.56 -1.74 11.67
C GLN A 67 19.02 -1.74 10.22
N LYS A 68 18.11 -2.66 9.91
CA LYS A 68 17.53 -2.77 8.57
C LYS A 68 16.86 -1.44 8.18
N ARG A 69 17.28 -0.90 7.02
CA ARG A 69 16.71 0.33 6.47
C ARG A 69 15.82 0.00 5.27
N ARG A 70 14.77 0.74 5.09
CA ARG A 70 14.03 0.74 3.81
C ARG A 70 14.96 1.25 2.71
N ARG A 71 14.74 0.81 1.47
CA ARG A 71 15.60 1.09 0.31
C ARG A 71 15.93 2.59 0.12
N LEU A 72 15.11 3.49 0.60
CA LEU A 72 15.21 4.94 0.39
C LEU A 72 15.18 5.76 1.68
N GLY A 73 15.61 5.22 2.81
CA GLY A 73 15.65 6.11 3.96
C GLY A 73 15.48 5.51 5.35
N PRO A 74 14.33 5.67 6.03
CA PRO A 74 14.23 5.46 7.46
C PRO A 74 14.39 3.98 7.87
N MET A 75 14.62 3.78 9.16
CA MET A 75 14.68 2.44 9.76
C MET A 75 13.41 1.66 9.41
N ALA A 76 13.55 0.39 9.00
CA ALA A 76 12.43 -0.44 8.57
C ALA A 76 11.36 -0.61 9.64
N VAL A 77 11.76 -0.63 10.92
CA VAL A 77 10.84 -0.70 12.07
C VAL A 77 9.85 0.46 12.18
N LEU A 78 10.12 1.61 11.53
CA LEU A 78 9.19 2.74 11.55
C LEU A 78 7.84 2.42 10.90
N HIS A 79 7.85 1.59 9.86
CA HIS A 79 6.60 1.21 9.17
C HIS A 79 5.59 0.52 10.09
N PRO A 80 5.91 -0.62 10.71
CA PRO A 80 4.95 -1.25 11.61
C PRO A 80 4.55 -0.36 12.79
N LEU A 81 5.45 0.49 13.31
CA LEU A 81 5.10 1.44 14.36
C LEU A 81 4.10 2.52 13.89
N ARG A 82 4.30 3.09 12.70
CA ARG A 82 3.39 4.10 12.13
C ARG A 82 2.05 3.49 11.75
N ALA A 83 2.04 2.35 11.06
CA ALA A 83 0.82 1.62 10.71
C ALA A 83 0.00 1.29 11.96
N THR A 84 0.66 0.81 13.04
CA THR A 84 0.00 0.56 14.33
C THR A 84 -0.57 1.83 14.95
N ALA A 85 0.15 2.94 14.89
CA ALA A 85 -0.34 4.21 15.42
C ALA A 85 -1.53 4.75 14.61
N LEU A 86 -1.55 4.56 13.28
CA LEU A 86 -2.71 4.89 12.43
C LEU A 86 -3.92 4.03 12.78
N PHE A 87 -3.72 2.71 12.92
CA PHE A 87 -4.75 1.78 13.37
C PHE A 87 -5.29 2.20 14.76
N ALA A 88 -4.42 2.38 15.76
CA ALA A 88 -4.83 2.74 17.11
C ALA A 88 -5.61 4.06 17.20
N ARG A 89 -5.32 5.02 16.32
CA ARG A 89 -6.01 6.31 16.24
C ARG A 89 -7.41 6.23 15.64
N SER A 90 -7.69 5.21 14.84
CA SER A 90 -9.01 4.97 14.27
C SER A 90 -9.95 4.30 15.28
N GLU A 91 -9.42 3.57 16.25
CA GLU A 91 -10.20 2.83 17.23
C GLU A 91 -10.73 3.71 18.36
N LYS A 92 -11.98 3.48 18.75
CA LYS A 92 -12.59 4.13 19.94
C LYS A 92 -12.14 3.46 21.24
N ALA A 93 -11.96 2.14 21.20
CA ALA A 93 -11.43 1.32 22.28
C ALA A 93 -10.41 0.35 21.68
N LEU A 94 -9.19 0.34 22.24
CA LEU A 94 -8.13 -0.49 21.71
C LEU A 94 -8.28 -1.93 22.16
N ASN A 95 -8.32 -2.83 21.18
CA ASN A 95 -8.20 -4.25 21.40
C ASN A 95 -6.70 -4.63 21.42
N PRO A 96 -6.19 -5.27 22.50
CA PRO A 96 -4.78 -5.67 22.57
C PRO A 96 -4.36 -6.59 21.43
N VAL A 97 -5.21 -7.53 21.02
CA VAL A 97 -4.94 -8.45 19.90
C VAL A 97 -4.88 -7.68 18.56
N GLY A 98 -5.78 -6.73 18.35
CA GLY A 98 -5.74 -5.84 17.17
C GLY A 98 -4.47 -5.01 17.12
N LEU A 99 -4.01 -4.47 18.26
CA LEU A 99 -2.77 -3.72 18.35
C LEU A 99 -1.54 -4.61 18.03
N LEU A 100 -1.49 -5.83 18.56
CA LEU A 100 -0.43 -6.80 18.25
C LEU A 100 -0.48 -7.24 16.78
N THR A 101 -1.69 -7.42 16.21
CA THR A 101 -1.86 -7.70 14.78
C THR A 101 -1.25 -6.58 13.93
N ALA A 102 -1.53 -5.32 14.28
CA ALA A 102 -0.96 -4.17 13.56
C ALA A 102 0.56 -4.07 13.73
N LEU A 103 1.11 -4.37 14.91
CA LEU A 103 2.56 -4.39 15.15
C LEU A 103 3.28 -5.46 14.32
N PHE A 104 2.66 -6.61 14.14
CA PHE A 104 3.27 -7.78 13.50
C PHE A 104 2.80 -8.04 12.08
N HIS A 105 2.01 -7.17 11.48
CA HIS A 105 1.34 -7.42 10.20
C HIS A 105 2.27 -7.88 9.06
N ASP A 106 3.50 -7.37 9.02
CA ASP A 106 4.51 -7.72 8.00
C ASP A 106 5.58 -8.69 8.53
N ILE A 107 5.46 -9.20 9.77
CA ILE A 107 6.55 -9.97 10.40
C ILE A 107 6.89 -11.23 9.61
N LEU A 108 5.90 -11.92 9.05
CA LEU A 108 6.09 -13.16 8.29
C LEU A 108 6.63 -12.90 6.87
N GLU A 109 6.46 -11.69 6.32
CA GLU A 109 7.00 -11.30 5.02
C GLU A 109 8.41 -10.70 5.14
N ASP A 110 8.62 -9.83 6.12
CA ASP A 110 9.82 -8.99 6.22
C ASP A 110 10.94 -9.60 7.06
N VAL A 111 10.64 -10.56 7.92
CA VAL A 111 11.64 -11.20 8.81
C VAL A 111 11.85 -12.65 8.41
N GLN A 112 12.92 -12.90 7.66
CA GLN A 112 13.20 -14.21 7.10
C GLN A 112 14.44 -14.84 7.77
N SER A 113 14.48 -16.17 7.85
CA SER A 113 15.64 -16.90 8.40
C SER A 113 16.95 -16.58 7.66
N THR A 114 16.86 -16.23 6.38
CA THR A 114 17.98 -15.83 5.52
C THR A 114 18.62 -14.50 5.91
N ASP A 115 17.91 -13.67 6.68
CA ASP A 115 18.40 -12.35 7.11
C ASP A 115 19.33 -12.45 8.35
N PHE A 116 19.46 -13.64 8.94
CA PHE A 116 20.13 -13.83 10.23
C PHE A 116 21.07 -15.02 10.24
N ALA A 117 22.14 -14.94 11.07
CA ALA A 117 22.88 -16.13 11.45
C ALA A 117 21.99 -17.11 12.24
N ALA A 118 22.17 -18.43 12.04
CA ALA A 118 21.32 -19.45 12.63
C ALA A 118 21.12 -19.37 14.16
N PRO A 119 22.12 -19.00 14.98
CA PRO A 119 21.89 -18.80 16.42
C PRO A 119 20.96 -17.63 16.73
N ARG A 120 21.11 -16.53 15.97
CA ARG A 120 20.26 -15.34 16.13
C ARG A 120 18.83 -15.60 15.69
N TRP A 121 18.63 -16.32 14.58
CA TRP A 121 17.33 -16.73 14.14
C TRP A 121 16.60 -17.55 15.20
N ARG A 122 17.24 -18.60 15.73
CA ARG A 122 16.65 -19.42 16.81
C ARG A 122 16.28 -18.60 18.04
N GLN A 123 17.09 -17.61 18.38
CA GLN A 123 16.78 -16.71 19.50
C GLN A 123 15.52 -15.89 19.22
N LEU A 124 15.37 -15.33 18.01
CA LEU A 124 14.19 -14.56 17.60
C LEU A 124 12.94 -15.43 17.58
N GLU A 125 13.02 -16.65 17.04
CA GLU A 125 11.91 -17.61 17.07
C GLU A 125 11.48 -17.91 18.50
N ALA A 126 12.42 -18.24 19.38
CA ALA A 126 12.14 -18.52 20.79
C ALA A 126 11.50 -17.32 21.51
N GLN A 127 11.94 -16.09 21.21
CA GLN A 127 11.36 -14.88 21.75
C GLN A 127 9.92 -14.67 21.27
N LEU A 128 9.64 -14.92 19.99
CA LEU A 128 8.29 -14.80 19.44
C LEU A 128 7.35 -15.83 20.07
N TYR A 129 7.77 -17.10 20.12
CA TYR A 129 6.97 -18.15 20.77
C TYR A 129 6.70 -17.84 22.25
N ALA A 130 7.71 -17.42 23.00
CA ALA A 130 7.54 -17.06 24.41
C ALA A 130 6.55 -15.89 24.59
N LEU A 131 6.55 -14.93 23.68
CA LEU A 131 5.60 -13.81 23.69
C LEU A 131 4.17 -14.30 23.39
N LEU A 132 3.99 -15.14 22.36
CA LEU A 132 2.68 -15.67 21.98
C LEU A 132 2.07 -16.50 23.11
N GLN A 133 2.86 -17.35 23.78
CA GLN A 133 2.42 -18.17 24.92
C GLN A 133 1.93 -17.38 26.14
N ARG A 134 2.23 -16.08 26.22
CA ARG A 134 1.69 -15.22 27.28
C ARG A 134 0.26 -14.74 27.02
N LEU A 135 -0.21 -14.87 25.79
CA LEU A 135 -1.59 -14.54 25.43
C LEU A 135 -2.53 -15.66 25.90
N PRO A 136 -3.78 -15.32 26.24
CA PRO A 136 -4.83 -16.33 26.37
C PRO A 136 -4.92 -17.16 25.07
N PRO A 137 -5.21 -18.48 25.12
CA PRO A 137 -5.20 -19.34 23.93
C PRO A 137 -6.06 -18.82 22.77
N ALA A 138 -7.24 -18.29 23.05
CA ALA A 138 -8.11 -17.70 22.03
C ALA A 138 -7.52 -16.42 21.39
N ALA A 139 -6.77 -15.64 22.15
CA ALA A 139 -6.10 -14.45 21.66
C ALA A 139 -4.87 -14.81 20.79
N GLU A 140 -4.10 -15.82 21.19
CA GLU A 140 -2.99 -16.37 20.41
C GLU A 140 -3.47 -16.93 19.07
N GLU A 141 -4.54 -17.74 19.07
CA GLU A 141 -5.14 -18.31 17.87
C GLU A 141 -5.63 -17.19 16.92
N THR A 142 -6.33 -16.20 17.47
CA THR A 142 -6.83 -15.05 16.70
C THR A 142 -5.69 -14.26 16.09
N LEU A 143 -4.65 -13.95 16.86
CA LEU A 143 -3.47 -13.22 16.36
C LEU A 143 -2.79 -14.00 15.24
N THR A 144 -2.51 -15.29 15.46
CA THR A 144 -1.83 -16.14 14.47
C THR A 144 -2.62 -16.23 13.17
N ARG A 145 -3.93 -16.45 13.25
CA ARG A 145 -4.81 -16.47 12.07
C ARG A 145 -4.76 -15.15 11.31
N ARG A 146 -4.88 -14.02 12.00
CA ARG A 146 -4.82 -12.69 11.38
C ARG A 146 -3.48 -12.42 10.67
N LEU A 147 -2.36 -12.83 11.28
CA LEU A 147 -1.04 -12.68 10.66
C LEU A 147 -0.91 -13.50 9.38
N VAL A 148 -1.42 -14.74 9.38
CA VAL A 148 -1.47 -15.58 8.17
C VAL A 148 -2.36 -14.96 7.09
N ASP A 149 -3.51 -14.39 7.47
CA ASP A 149 -4.41 -13.72 6.53
C ASP A 149 -3.79 -12.45 5.92
N LEU A 150 -3.03 -11.69 6.71
CA LEU A 150 -2.31 -10.49 6.28
C LEU A 150 -1.08 -10.80 5.40
N THR A 151 -0.56 -12.02 5.46
CA THR A 151 0.62 -12.44 4.72
C THR A 151 0.25 -12.90 3.31
N ARG A 152 0.86 -12.32 2.29
CA ARG A 152 0.73 -12.76 0.91
C ARG A 152 1.56 -14.03 0.67
N ARG A 153 0.97 -15.05 0.06
CA ARG A 153 1.69 -16.28 -0.32
C ARG A 153 2.55 -16.02 -1.56
N SER A 154 3.64 -16.76 -1.70
CA SER A 154 4.60 -16.59 -2.81
C SER A 154 4.00 -16.88 -4.19
N ASP A 155 3.02 -17.77 -4.26
CA ASP A 155 2.31 -18.21 -5.46
C ASP A 155 0.98 -17.46 -5.72
N GLU A 156 0.70 -16.43 -4.91
CA GLU A 156 -0.57 -15.72 -4.90
C GLU A 156 -0.44 -14.35 -5.57
N SER A 157 -1.33 -14.03 -6.52
CA SER A 157 -1.44 -12.68 -7.07
C SER A 157 -1.95 -11.70 -6.02
N TYR A 158 -1.68 -10.40 -6.20
CA TYR A 158 -2.19 -9.39 -5.27
C TYR A 158 -3.72 -9.36 -5.22
N PHE A 159 -4.39 -9.62 -6.33
CA PHE A 159 -5.85 -9.70 -6.44
C PHE A 159 -6.42 -10.86 -5.60
N ARG A 160 -5.86 -12.06 -5.75
CA ARG A 160 -6.26 -13.24 -4.96
C ARG A 160 -5.98 -13.05 -3.48
N TYR A 161 -4.82 -12.48 -3.16
CA TYR A 161 -4.46 -12.14 -1.79
C TYR A 161 -5.52 -11.25 -1.12
N ILE A 162 -5.90 -10.15 -1.76
CA ILE A 162 -6.93 -9.25 -1.22
C ILE A 162 -8.29 -9.95 -1.15
N GLY A 163 -8.66 -10.73 -2.17
CA GLY A 163 -9.90 -11.53 -2.14
C GLY A 163 -9.95 -12.47 -0.93
N ARG A 164 -8.90 -13.25 -0.72
CA ARG A 164 -8.78 -14.16 0.42
C ARG A 164 -8.84 -13.43 1.75
N LEU A 165 -8.12 -12.31 1.87
CA LEU A 165 -8.15 -11.48 3.08
C LEU A 165 -9.55 -10.97 3.38
N LEU A 166 -10.30 -10.51 2.39
CA LEU A 166 -11.68 -10.03 2.58
C LEU A 166 -12.64 -11.17 2.94
N ASP A 167 -12.49 -12.34 2.31
CA ASP A 167 -13.30 -13.52 2.62
C ASP A 167 -13.06 -14.04 4.04
N SER A 168 -11.81 -14.13 4.47
CA SER A 168 -11.46 -14.55 5.84
C SER A 168 -11.89 -13.53 6.91
N SER A 169 -12.04 -12.27 6.53
CA SER A 169 -12.38 -11.17 7.44
C SER A 169 -13.88 -10.93 7.62
N ARG A 170 -14.77 -11.70 6.98
CA ARG A 170 -16.23 -11.50 7.09
C ARG A 170 -16.78 -11.52 8.52
N GLY A 171 -16.11 -12.20 9.44
CA GLY A 171 -16.43 -12.22 10.87
C GLY A 171 -15.48 -11.42 11.75
N ASP A 172 -14.45 -10.79 11.17
CA ASP A 172 -13.35 -10.15 11.89
C ASP A 172 -12.75 -8.99 11.08
N LEU A 173 -13.39 -7.84 11.15
CA LEU A 173 -13.02 -6.67 10.36
C LEU A 173 -11.72 -5.99 10.82
N GLU A 174 -11.17 -6.35 11.99
CA GLU A 174 -9.89 -5.78 12.45
C GLU A 174 -8.74 -6.08 11.48
N THR A 175 -8.74 -7.26 10.83
CA THR A 175 -7.74 -7.59 9.80
C THR A 175 -7.78 -6.61 8.62
N VAL A 176 -8.99 -6.25 8.16
CA VAL A 176 -9.18 -5.23 7.10
C VAL A 176 -8.72 -3.85 7.57
N ARG A 177 -9.05 -3.46 8.80
CA ARG A 177 -8.62 -2.18 9.38
C ARG A 177 -7.09 -2.08 9.44
N VAL A 178 -6.41 -3.16 9.87
CA VAL A 178 -4.95 -3.24 9.88
C VAL A 178 -4.39 -3.11 8.46
N LYS A 179 -4.97 -3.81 7.48
CA LYS A 179 -4.52 -3.71 6.07
C LYS A 179 -4.72 -2.32 5.49
N LEU A 180 -5.81 -1.65 5.81
CA LEU A 180 -6.04 -0.27 5.41
C LEU A 180 -5.01 0.69 6.05
N ALA A 181 -4.69 0.50 7.33
CA ALA A 181 -3.68 1.30 8.03
C ALA A 181 -2.26 1.08 7.47
N ASP A 182 -1.90 -0.17 7.15
CA ASP A 182 -0.66 -0.52 6.43
C ASP A 182 -0.58 0.23 5.10
N ARG A 183 -1.63 0.16 4.28
CA ARG A 183 -1.66 0.82 2.97
C ARG A 183 -1.63 2.34 3.09
N LEU A 184 -2.27 2.89 4.11
CA LEU A 184 -2.25 4.32 4.39
C LEU A 184 -0.83 4.79 4.76
N ASP A 185 -0.12 4.07 5.64
CA ASP A 185 1.28 4.39 5.95
C ASP A 185 2.17 4.33 4.70
N ASN A 186 2.05 3.26 3.91
CA ASN A 186 2.80 3.10 2.67
C ASN A 186 2.52 4.22 1.65
N THR A 187 1.31 4.78 1.64
CA THR A 187 0.92 5.88 0.74
C THR A 187 1.47 7.23 1.23
N LEU A 188 1.38 7.48 2.53
CA LEU A 188 1.86 8.73 3.14
C LEU A 188 3.40 8.81 3.20
N ASP A 189 4.09 7.66 3.25
CA ASP A 189 5.56 7.56 3.32
C ASP A 189 6.24 7.64 1.93
N MET A 190 5.48 7.93 0.87
CA MET A 190 6.05 8.08 -0.47
C MET A 190 6.75 9.43 -0.63
N HIS A 191 8.07 9.38 -0.79
CA HIS A 191 8.91 10.56 -1.01
C HIS A 191 9.00 10.91 -2.49
N ILE A 192 9.00 12.22 -2.80
CA ILE A 192 9.34 12.70 -4.13
C ILE A 192 10.86 12.72 -4.25
N VAL A 193 11.38 12.02 -5.23
CA VAL A 193 12.79 12.07 -5.60
C VAL A 193 12.91 12.95 -6.83
N MET A 194 13.93 13.83 -6.87
CA MET A 194 14.21 14.75 -7.97
C MET A 194 14.83 14.04 -9.19
N GLN A 195 14.37 12.83 -9.49
CA GLN A 195 14.80 12.02 -10.62
C GLN A 195 13.68 11.92 -11.65
N ASP A 196 14.01 11.48 -12.87
CA ASP A 196 13.00 11.22 -13.89
C ASP A 196 11.95 10.24 -13.36
N PRO A 197 10.67 10.66 -13.25
CA PRO A 197 9.61 9.80 -12.72
C PRO A 197 9.31 8.57 -13.61
N LEU A 198 9.79 8.57 -14.85
CA LEU A 198 9.62 7.50 -15.83
C LEU A 198 10.96 6.82 -16.16
N GLU A 199 12.02 7.07 -15.37
CA GLU A 199 13.31 6.43 -15.58
C GLU A 199 13.24 4.93 -15.29
N GLY A 200 13.75 4.15 -16.22
CA GLY A 200 13.84 2.70 -16.14
C GLY A 200 13.17 2.03 -17.34
N ILE A 201 13.93 1.16 -18.03
CA ILE A 201 13.43 0.38 -19.16
C ILE A 201 12.22 -0.47 -18.76
N ASP A 202 12.18 -0.89 -17.50
CA ASP A 202 11.17 -1.83 -16.98
C ASP A 202 9.93 -1.15 -16.38
N PHE A 203 9.73 0.15 -16.58
CA PHE A 203 8.61 0.88 -15.97
C PHE A 203 7.25 0.25 -16.30
N PHE A 204 6.93 0.10 -17.57
CA PHE A 204 5.66 -0.49 -18.01
C PHE A 204 5.65 -2.00 -17.83
N GLU A 205 6.76 -2.69 -18.04
CA GLU A 205 6.89 -4.12 -17.79
C GLU A 205 6.61 -4.44 -16.31
N THR A 206 7.14 -3.64 -15.38
CA THR A 206 6.82 -3.76 -13.96
C THR A 206 5.32 -3.56 -13.71
N LEU A 207 4.67 -2.58 -14.34
CA LEU A 207 3.23 -2.40 -14.25
C LEU A 207 2.47 -3.60 -14.81
N PHE A 208 2.88 -4.15 -15.94
CA PHE A 208 2.27 -5.36 -16.52
C PHE A 208 2.44 -6.59 -15.65
N GLN A 209 3.63 -6.83 -15.10
CA GLN A 209 3.86 -7.96 -14.18
C GLN A 209 2.93 -7.90 -12.96
N ILE A 210 2.64 -6.70 -12.49
CA ILE A 210 1.74 -6.48 -11.36
C ILE A 210 0.29 -6.70 -11.74
N LEU A 211 -0.12 -6.16 -12.89
CA LEU A 211 -1.48 -6.27 -13.40
C LEU A 211 -1.83 -7.70 -13.79
N PHE A 212 -0.87 -8.45 -14.33
CA PHE A 212 -1.10 -9.74 -14.99
C PHE A 212 -0.22 -10.87 -14.44
N VAL A 213 -0.02 -10.90 -13.13
CA VAL A 213 0.82 -11.91 -12.43
C VAL A 213 0.43 -13.35 -12.76
N ASN A 214 -0.84 -13.61 -13.02
CA ASN A 214 -1.32 -14.90 -13.54
C ASN A 214 -1.80 -14.69 -14.96
N ASN A 215 -1.64 -15.68 -15.79
CA ASN A 215 -2.07 -15.71 -17.18
C ASN A 215 -3.35 -14.86 -17.42
N PHE A 216 -3.19 -13.69 -18.06
CA PHE A 216 -4.28 -12.86 -18.49
C PHE A 216 -4.28 -12.79 -20.00
N CYS A 217 -5.32 -13.29 -20.66
CA CYS A 217 -5.42 -13.35 -22.12
C CYS A 217 -4.16 -13.95 -22.80
N GLY A 218 -3.58 -15.02 -22.24
CA GLY A 218 -2.40 -15.68 -22.79
C GLY A 218 -1.05 -15.07 -22.36
N TYR A 219 -1.05 -13.96 -21.66
CA TYR A 219 0.19 -13.41 -21.10
C TYR A 219 0.66 -14.23 -19.90
N LEU A 220 1.84 -14.79 -20.04
CA LEU A 220 2.59 -15.40 -18.95
C LEU A 220 3.77 -14.46 -18.67
N PRO A 221 3.89 -13.86 -17.47
CA PRO A 221 5.09 -13.10 -17.15
C PRO A 221 6.30 -14.03 -17.24
N ASP A 222 7.27 -13.69 -18.06
CA ASP A 222 8.59 -14.30 -17.98
C ASP A 222 9.15 -13.99 -16.60
N GLN A 223 9.75 -14.97 -15.96
CA GLN A 223 10.28 -14.99 -14.60
C GLN A 223 10.24 -13.64 -13.85
N VAL A 224 9.64 -13.64 -12.67
CA VAL A 224 9.56 -12.45 -11.81
C VAL A 224 10.97 -11.91 -11.58
N HIS A 225 11.40 -11.00 -12.41
CA HIS A 225 12.58 -10.21 -12.11
C HIS A 225 12.26 -9.32 -10.92
N SER A 226 13.09 -9.37 -9.90
CA SER A 226 12.99 -8.40 -8.81
C SER A 226 13.01 -7.01 -9.43
N PRO A 227 12.04 -6.13 -9.12
CA PRO A 227 11.99 -4.81 -9.73
C PRO A 227 13.34 -4.11 -9.52
N PRO A 228 13.89 -3.47 -10.55
CA PRO A 228 15.17 -2.79 -10.45
C PRO A 228 15.16 -1.79 -9.31
N LEU A 229 16.29 -1.64 -8.65
CA LEU A 229 16.47 -0.77 -7.47
C LEU A 229 16.15 0.73 -7.74
N ALA A 230 16.08 1.14 -9.01
CA ALA A 230 16.02 2.53 -9.46
C ALA A 230 14.62 3.07 -9.83
N LEU A 231 13.55 2.27 -9.77
CA LEU A 231 12.23 2.68 -10.27
C LEU A 231 11.42 3.50 -9.26
N ASN A 232 11.80 4.75 -9.01
CA ASN A 232 11.07 5.59 -8.05
C ASN A 232 9.67 5.98 -8.55
N GLY A 233 9.50 6.35 -9.81
CA GLY A 233 8.22 6.69 -10.41
C GLY A 233 7.29 5.50 -10.55
N ALA A 234 7.78 4.40 -11.13
CA ALA A 234 7.01 3.16 -11.25
C ALA A 234 6.61 2.59 -9.90
N LYS A 235 7.48 2.68 -8.89
CA LYS A 235 7.16 2.23 -7.53
C LYS A 235 5.99 2.99 -6.92
N ARG A 236 5.88 4.30 -7.17
CA ARG A 236 4.75 5.11 -6.68
C ARG A 236 3.45 4.73 -7.41
N LEU A 237 3.47 4.60 -8.73
CA LEU A 237 2.33 4.11 -9.50
C LEU A 237 1.93 2.70 -9.09
N TYR A 238 2.89 1.84 -8.81
CA TYR A 238 2.65 0.51 -8.27
C TYR A 238 1.91 0.54 -6.94
N GLN A 239 2.32 1.40 -6.02
CA GLN A 239 1.63 1.53 -4.74
C GLN A 239 0.19 2.05 -4.92
N LEU A 240 -0.02 3.02 -5.82
CA LEU A 240 -1.35 3.50 -6.18
C LEU A 240 -2.21 2.39 -6.79
N PHE A 241 -1.63 1.56 -7.64
CA PHE A 241 -2.33 0.43 -8.22
C PHE A 241 -2.78 -0.58 -7.14
N LYS A 242 -1.91 -0.94 -6.20
CA LYS A 242 -2.30 -1.78 -5.05
C LYS A 242 -3.46 -1.16 -4.26
N ASN A 243 -3.44 0.15 -4.06
CA ASN A 243 -4.56 0.84 -3.41
C ASN A 243 -5.83 0.73 -4.25
N ALA A 244 -5.76 0.94 -5.56
CA ALA A 244 -6.92 0.81 -6.45
C ALA A 244 -7.55 -0.59 -6.38
N VAL A 245 -6.74 -1.64 -6.38
CA VAL A 245 -7.22 -3.03 -6.22
C VAL A 245 -7.90 -3.22 -4.87
N LEU A 246 -7.23 -2.85 -3.78
CA LEU A 246 -7.78 -2.99 -2.42
C LEU A 246 -9.10 -2.23 -2.27
N LEU A 247 -9.12 -0.94 -2.64
CA LEU A 247 -10.29 -0.08 -2.52
C LEU A 247 -11.45 -0.57 -3.40
N SER A 248 -11.16 -1.07 -4.62
CA SER A 248 -12.17 -1.65 -5.51
C SER A 248 -12.83 -2.89 -4.91
N LEU A 249 -12.02 -3.83 -4.46
CA LEU A 249 -12.52 -5.09 -3.90
C LEU A 249 -13.27 -4.87 -2.58
N ILE A 250 -12.82 -3.95 -1.72
CA ILE A 250 -13.56 -3.56 -0.52
C ILE A 250 -14.92 -2.97 -0.87
N ARG A 251 -15.01 -2.04 -1.83
CA ARG A 251 -16.30 -1.47 -2.28
C ARG A 251 -17.22 -2.52 -2.85
N GLN A 252 -16.71 -3.42 -3.70
CA GLN A 252 -17.52 -4.50 -4.28
C GLN A 252 -18.08 -5.46 -3.22
N ASN A 253 -17.31 -5.76 -2.18
CA ASN A 253 -17.75 -6.65 -1.10
C ASN A 253 -18.63 -5.98 -0.04
N GLY A 254 -18.74 -4.65 -0.05
CA GLY A 254 -19.52 -3.90 0.93
C GLY A 254 -18.98 -3.97 2.38
N VAL A 255 -17.78 -4.51 2.57
CA VAL A 255 -17.20 -4.80 3.91
C VAL A 255 -17.08 -3.57 4.81
N VAL A 256 -16.98 -2.37 4.22
CA VAL A 256 -16.83 -1.10 4.97
C VAL A 256 -18.16 -0.49 5.36
N SER A 257 -19.28 -0.93 4.75
CA SER A 257 -20.61 -0.30 4.92
C SER A 257 -21.11 -0.40 6.35
N ASP A 258 -20.78 -1.49 7.04
CA ASP A 258 -21.27 -1.78 8.37
C ASP A 258 -20.24 -1.46 9.48
N ASP A 259 -19.06 -0.97 9.10
CA ASP A 259 -17.98 -0.66 10.03
C ASP A 259 -17.48 0.78 9.88
N PRO A 260 -17.95 1.70 10.73
CA PRO A 260 -17.56 3.12 10.64
C PRO A 260 -16.07 3.37 10.90
N VAL A 261 -15.38 2.47 11.60
CA VAL A 261 -13.94 2.57 11.84
C VAL A 261 -13.15 2.22 10.56
N ALA A 262 -13.50 1.09 9.93
CA ALA A 262 -12.92 0.73 8.64
C ALA A 262 -13.26 1.76 7.57
N ALA A 263 -14.48 2.30 7.55
CA ALA A 263 -14.90 3.38 6.64
C ALA A 263 -14.01 4.62 6.77
N ASN A 264 -13.70 5.06 7.99
CA ASN A 264 -12.83 6.21 8.21
C ASN A 264 -11.40 6.00 7.69
N ILE A 265 -10.82 4.81 7.87
CA ILE A 265 -9.48 4.50 7.35
C ILE A 265 -9.52 4.37 5.82
N PHE A 266 -10.59 3.78 5.29
CA PHE A 266 -10.84 3.65 3.86
C PHE A 266 -10.89 5.03 3.18
N ASP A 267 -11.67 5.97 3.71
CA ASP A 267 -11.79 7.33 3.19
C ASP A 267 -10.45 8.08 3.29
N ALA A 268 -9.71 7.88 4.38
CA ALA A 268 -8.38 8.43 4.54
C ALA A 268 -7.40 7.88 3.48
N LEU A 269 -7.44 6.58 3.18
CA LEU A 269 -6.64 5.97 2.13
C LEU A 269 -7.04 6.45 0.74
N CYS A 270 -8.34 6.63 0.46
CA CYS A 270 -8.81 7.24 -0.78
C CYS A 270 -8.26 8.66 -0.95
N ALA A 271 -8.39 9.50 0.07
CA ALA A 271 -7.89 10.87 0.04
C ALA A 271 -6.36 10.95 -0.12
N ALA A 272 -5.60 10.11 0.59
CA ALA A 272 -4.15 10.02 0.47
C ALA A 272 -3.74 9.54 -0.94
N SER A 273 -4.42 8.54 -1.48
CA SER A 273 -4.16 8.01 -2.82
C SER A 273 -4.48 9.03 -3.91
N LEU A 274 -5.56 9.80 -3.77
CA LEU A 274 -5.89 10.90 -4.68
C LEU A 274 -4.79 11.96 -4.70
N LYS A 275 -4.37 12.44 -3.52
CA LYS A 275 -3.27 13.41 -3.41
C LYS A 275 -1.97 12.88 -4.01
N GLU A 276 -1.67 11.61 -3.80
CA GLU A 276 -0.46 10.99 -4.34
C GLU A 276 -0.53 10.83 -5.86
N ALA A 277 -1.70 10.49 -6.42
CA ALA A 277 -1.91 10.47 -7.87
C ALA A 277 -1.71 11.87 -8.50
N GLN A 278 -2.25 12.91 -7.86
CA GLN A 278 -2.04 14.31 -8.28
C GLN A 278 -0.55 14.69 -8.22
N ARG A 279 0.17 14.31 -7.15
CA ARG A 279 1.62 14.56 -7.02
C ARG A 279 2.43 13.82 -8.07
N ASN A 280 2.07 12.58 -8.41
CA ASN A 280 2.70 11.84 -9.50
C ASN A 280 2.49 12.53 -10.84
N PHE A 281 1.27 12.96 -11.13
CA PHE A 281 0.96 13.73 -12.33
C PHE A 281 1.81 15.00 -12.42
N MET A 282 1.81 15.81 -11.36
CA MET A 282 2.60 17.05 -11.32
C MET A 282 4.10 16.80 -11.45
N HIS A 283 4.60 15.70 -10.91
CA HIS A 283 6.01 15.32 -11.04
C HIS A 283 6.34 14.93 -12.50
N VAL A 284 5.50 14.11 -13.15
CA VAL A 284 5.68 13.74 -14.57
C VAL A 284 5.65 14.98 -15.45
N VAL A 285 4.65 15.82 -15.28
CA VAL A 285 4.49 17.02 -16.10
C VAL A 285 5.62 18.03 -15.83
N GLY A 286 5.92 18.33 -14.59
CA GLY A 286 6.95 19.30 -14.21
C GLY A 286 8.37 18.86 -14.57
N TYR A 287 8.63 17.55 -14.63
CA TYR A 287 9.94 17.04 -15.03
C TYR A 287 10.15 17.06 -16.55
N HIS A 288 9.11 16.67 -17.32
CA HIS A 288 9.25 16.47 -18.77
C HIS A 288 8.85 17.67 -19.61
N PHE A 289 8.11 18.62 -19.07
CA PHE A 289 7.64 19.81 -19.80
C PHE A 289 8.18 21.07 -19.12
N THR A 290 8.99 21.84 -19.83
CA THR A 290 9.54 23.12 -19.34
C THR A 290 8.63 24.30 -19.67
N ASP A 291 7.77 24.18 -20.67
CA ASP A 291 6.83 25.22 -21.07
C ASP A 291 5.57 25.20 -20.20
N LEU A 292 5.32 26.30 -19.51
CA LEU A 292 4.17 26.47 -18.63
C LEU A 292 2.83 26.41 -19.38
N GLN A 293 2.79 26.77 -20.67
CA GLN A 293 1.55 26.66 -21.46
C GLN A 293 1.23 25.20 -21.75
N GLN A 294 2.23 24.38 -22.08
CA GLN A 294 2.06 22.95 -22.27
C GLN A 294 1.64 22.26 -20.97
N GLN A 295 2.27 22.63 -19.84
CA GLN A 295 1.87 22.10 -18.53
C GLN A 295 0.41 22.42 -18.21
N ARG A 296 -0.04 23.67 -18.47
CA ARG A 296 -1.43 24.09 -18.29
C ARG A 296 -2.39 23.34 -19.20
N ALA A 297 -2.04 23.18 -20.47
CA ALA A 297 -2.87 22.44 -21.43
C ALA A 297 -3.08 20.99 -20.98
N LEU A 298 -2.01 20.30 -20.57
CA LEU A 298 -2.09 18.94 -20.02
C LEU A 298 -2.92 18.88 -18.74
N LEU A 299 -2.77 19.84 -17.83
CA LEU A 299 -3.57 19.91 -16.62
C LEU A 299 -5.06 20.05 -16.92
N LEU A 300 -5.41 20.95 -17.85
CA LEU A 300 -6.80 21.14 -18.27
C LEU A 300 -7.35 19.89 -18.95
N GLU A 301 -6.56 19.21 -19.77
CA GLU A 301 -6.91 17.94 -20.40
C GLU A 301 -7.21 16.86 -19.35
N VAL A 302 -6.32 16.69 -18.37
CA VAL A 302 -6.51 15.73 -17.27
C VAL A 302 -7.74 16.07 -16.43
N MET A 303 -7.96 17.34 -16.14
CA MET A 303 -9.17 17.79 -15.42
C MET A 303 -10.44 17.48 -16.23
N HIS A 304 -10.41 17.71 -17.55
CA HIS A 304 -11.52 17.38 -18.43
C HIS A 304 -11.85 15.88 -18.39
N TYR A 305 -10.82 15.02 -18.47
CA TYR A 305 -10.99 13.57 -18.31
C TYR A 305 -11.59 13.19 -16.94
N CYS A 306 -11.16 13.82 -15.88
CA CYS A 306 -11.66 13.51 -14.52
C CYS A 306 -13.11 13.97 -14.30
N HIS A 307 -13.55 15.07 -14.94
CA HIS A 307 -14.91 15.60 -14.76
C HIS A 307 -15.92 15.05 -15.76
N GLY A 308 -15.51 14.67 -16.95
CA GLY A 308 -16.39 14.29 -18.05
C GLY A 308 -16.64 12.78 -18.22
N GLY A 309 -16.43 11.96 -17.20
CA GLY A 309 -16.45 10.50 -17.35
C GLY A 309 -15.25 9.97 -18.12
N GLY A 310 -14.13 10.66 -17.97
CA GLY A 310 -12.94 10.54 -18.79
C GLY A 310 -12.16 9.24 -18.69
N SER A 311 -12.40 8.42 -17.63
CA SER A 311 -11.86 7.07 -17.61
C SER A 311 -12.34 6.23 -18.79
N ASP A 312 -13.59 6.40 -19.20
CA ASP A 312 -14.15 5.72 -20.38
C ASP A 312 -13.47 6.17 -21.68
N ARG A 313 -13.08 7.45 -21.78
CA ARG A 313 -12.36 7.98 -22.96
C ARG A 313 -10.92 7.48 -23.03
N VAL A 314 -10.21 7.51 -21.92
CA VAL A 314 -8.82 7.00 -21.86
C VAL A 314 -8.77 5.51 -22.19
N THR A 315 -9.86 4.79 -21.92
CA THR A 315 -9.99 3.36 -22.23
C THR A 315 -10.61 3.08 -23.61
N ARG A 316 -11.34 4.04 -24.21
CA ARG A 316 -11.95 3.90 -25.54
C ARG A 316 -11.28 4.85 -26.55
N PRO A 317 -10.87 4.36 -27.71
CA PRO A 317 -10.33 5.21 -28.75
C PRO A 317 -11.46 6.07 -29.33
N ASP A 318 -11.45 7.36 -29.07
CA ASP A 318 -12.39 8.34 -29.60
C ASP A 318 -11.68 9.34 -30.55
N GLU A 319 -10.35 9.31 -30.57
CA GLU A 319 -9.45 10.08 -31.44
C GLU A 319 -9.62 11.62 -31.41
N HIS A 320 -10.36 12.14 -30.43
CA HIS A 320 -10.59 13.59 -30.33
C HIS A 320 -9.64 14.28 -29.34
N HIS A 321 -9.03 13.53 -28.45
CA HIS A 321 -8.14 14.02 -27.41
C HIS A 321 -6.85 13.22 -27.33
N LEU A 322 -5.78 13.86 -26.83
CA LEU A 322 -4.43 13.31 -26.79
C LEU A 322 -4.30 11.97 -26.05
N LEU A 323 -5.15 11.75 -25.04
CA LEU A 323 -5.06 10.55 -24.19
C LEU A 323 -6.11 9.48 -24.54
N ASP A 324 -6.96 9.73 -25.54
CA ASP A 324 -8.02 8.81 -25.93
C ASP A 324 -7.47 7.44 -26.33
N GLY A 325 -8.02 6.38 -25.74
CA GLY A 325 -7.67 5.00 -26.03
C GLY A 325 -6.28 4.54 -25.60
N LEU A 326 -5.41 5.42 -25.10
CA LEU A 326 -4.02 5.06 -24.73
C LEU A 326 -3.97 3.97 -23.67
N PHE A 327 -4.84 4.06 -22.66
CA PHE A 327 -4.85 3.05 -21.59
C PHE A 327 -5.17 1.65 -22.13
N SER A 328 -6.23 1.52 -22.93
CA SER A 328 -6.62 0.23 -23.51
C SER A 328 -5.62 -0.26 -24.56
N THR A 329 -5.01 0.64 -25.31
CA THR A 329 -4.00 0.28 -26.32
C THR A 329 -2.76 -0.36 -25.69
N TYR A 330 -2.26 0.20 -24.60
CA TYR A 330 -1.01 -0.25 -23.99
C TYR A 330 -1.22 -1.17 -22.77
N PHE A 331 -2.37 -1.14 -22.12
CA PHE A 331 -2.70 -1.94 -20.94
C PHE A 331 -3.89 -2.89 -21.17
N GLY A 332 -4.31 -3.07 -22.40
CA GLY A 332 -5.38 -3.99 -22.77
C GLY A 332 -4.95 -5.47 -22.78
N PRO A 333 -5.92 -6.38 -22.94
CA PRO A 333 -5.72 -7.82 -22.88
C PRO A 333 -5.21 -8.39 -24.20
N ASP A 334 -3.97 -8.14 -24.55
CA ASP A 334 -3.38 -8.62 -25.81
C ASP A 334 -2.47 -9.83 -25.61
N ALA A 335 -2.24 -10.56 -26.72
CA ALA A 335 -1.26 -11.64 -26.76
C ALA A 335 0.15 -11.11 -26.43
N LYS A 336 0.98 -11.95 -25.80
CA LYS A 336 2.34 -11.59 -25.36
C LYS A 336 3.14 -10.87 -26.44
N LEU A 337 3.17 -11.42 -27.66
CA LEU A 337 3.95 -10.85 -28.76
C LEU A 337 3.52 -9.39 -29.10
N VAL A 338 2.22 -9.14 -29.13
CA VAL A 338 1.69 -7.78 -29.41
C VAL A 338 2.05 -6.82 -28.28
N ARG A 339 2.02 -7.29 -27.04
CA ARG A 339 2.38 -6.49 -25.87
C ARG A 339 3.86 -6.14 -25.85
N ASP A 340 4.73 -7.12 -26.14
CA ASP A 340 6.17 -6.88 -26.24
C ASP A 340 6.49 -5.85 -27.33
N GLN A 341 5.82 -5.90 -28.46
CA GLN A 341 5.95 -4.90 -29.53
C GLN A 341 5.50 -3.50 -29.09
N ARG A 342 4.39 -3.40 -28.35
CA ARG A 342 3.89 -2.13 -27.81
C ARG A 342 4.81 -1.56 -26.73
N LEU A 343 5.39 -2.38 -25.86
CA LEU A 343 6.40 -1.96 -24.91
C LEU A 343 7.64 -1.40 -25.62
N ASP A 344 8.12 -2.08 -26.65
CA ASP A 344 9.24 -1.60 -27.48
C ASP A 344 8.93 -0.24 -28.11
N GLU A 345 7.72 -0.04 -28.59
CA GLU A 345 7.26 1.25 -29.14
C GLU A 345 7.29 2.35 -28.06
N LEU A 346 6.74 2.08 -26.87
CA LEU A 346 6.74 3.03 -25.77
C LEU A 346 8.15 3.43 -25.34
N TYR A 347 9.07 2.47 -25.24
CA TYR A 347 10.44 2.75 -24.81
C TYR A 347 11.26 3.51 -25.84
N ARG A 348 10.90 3.41 -27.12
CA ARG A 348 11.54 4.16 -28.22
C ARG A 348 10.95 5.55 -28.43
N ASN A 349 9.75 5.80 -27.93
CA ASN A 349 9.01 7.05 -28.13
C ASN A 349 8.71 7.73 -26.79
N LYS A 350 9.62 8.60 -26.33
CA LYS A 350 9.50 9.29 -25.04
C LYS A 350 8.20 10.09 -24.89
N PRO A 351 7.74 10.90 -25.88
CA PRO A 351 6.45 11.58 -25.79
C PRO A 351 5.27 10.63 -25.59
N LEU A 352 5.24 9.53 -26.32
CA LEU A 352 4.19 8.52 -26.21
C LEU A 352 4.22 7.85 -24.83
N MET A 353 5.41 7.53 -24.31
CA MET A 353 5.59 6.99 -22.96
C MET A 353 5.02 7.92 -21.90
N ILE A 354 5.28 9.23 -22.00
CA ILE A 354 4.76 10.24 -21.08
C ILE A 354 3.23 10.30 -21.14
N SER A 355 2.67 10.37 -22.36
CA SER A 355 1.21 10.41 -22.55
C SER A 355 0.53 9.16 -21.99
N THR A 356 1.11 7.99 -22.21
CA THR A 356 0.59 6.71 -21.68
C THR A 356 0.66 6.66 -20.14
N ALA A 357 1.73 7.16 -19.54
CA ALA A 357 1.84 7.26 -18.08
C ALA A 357 0.79 8.23 -17.50
N ILE A 358 0.54 9.35 -18.18
CA ILE A 358 -0.53 10.29 -17.79
C ILE A 358 -1.90 9.64 -17.92
N ALA A 359 -2.17 8.90 -19.01
CA ALA A 359 -3.42 8.16 -19.19
C ALA A 359 -3.64 7.15 -18.04
N PHE A 360 -2.60 6.46 -17.60
CA PHE A 360 -2.65 5.56 -16.46
C PHE A 360 -3.01 6.32 -15.15
N ILE A 361 -2.42 7.49 -14.93
CA ILE A 361 -2.72 8.33 -13.75
C ILE A 361 -4.18 8.85 -13.81
N VAL A 362 -4.70 9.21 -14.99
CA VAL A 362 -6.09 9.64 -15.16
C VAL A 362 -7.08 8.58 -14.71
N VAL A 363 -6.83 7.29 -15.00
CA VAL A 363 -7.69 6.19 -14.52
C VAL A 363 -7.72 6.17 -12.99
N PHE A 364 -6.58 6.35 -12.32
CA PHE A 364 -6.55 6.43 -10.85
C PHE A 364 -7.28 7.65 -10.31
N LEU A 365 -7.07 8.82 -10.90
CA LEU A 365 -7.75 10.05 -10.48
C LEU A 365 -9.25 9.93 -10.61
N SER A 366 -9.74 9.38 -11.72
CA SER A 366 -11.17 9.14 -11.95
C SER A 366 -11.74 8.17 -10.91
N PHE A 367 -11.03 7.07 -10.65
CA PHE A 367 -11.42 6.08 -9.64
C PHE A 367 -11.52 6.69 -8.23
N LEU A 368 -10.56 7.53 -7.84
CA LEU A 368 -10.49 8.09 -6.50
C LEU A 368 -11.44 9.28 -6.29
N ASN A 369 -11.78 10.02 -7.35
CA ASN A 369 -12.71 11.15 -7.29
C ASN A 369 -14.18 10.72 -7.19
N ASP A 370 -14.56 9.59 -7.79
CA ASP A 370 -15.93 9.10 -7.79
C ASP A 370 -16.08 7.92 -6.82
N GLN A 371 -16.84 8.13 -5.76
CA GLN A 371 -17.10 7.07 -4.75
C GLN A 371 -17.84 5.86 -5.34
N HIS A 372 -18.60 6.05 -6.42
CA HIS A 372 -19.35 4.99 -7.09
C HIS A 372 -18.58 4.38 -8.28
N TYR A 373 -17.46 5.00 -8.66
CA TYR A 373 -16.63 4.48 -9.74
C TYR A 373 -15.82 3.28 -9.27
N TYR A 374 -16.03 2.17 -9.94
CA TYR A 374 -15.17 0.99 -9.85
C TYR A 374 -14.33 0.91 -11.11
N VAL A 375 -13.07 0.57 -10.99
CA VAL A 375 -12.34 0.11 -12.17
C VAL A 375 -13.05 -1.15 -12.65
N LYS A 376 -13.90 -1.00 -13.66
CA LYS A 376 -14.66 -2.11 -14.24
C LYS A 376 -13.66 -3.19 -14.65
N GLY A 377 -13.95 -4.44 -14.31
CA GLY A 377 -13.08 -5.54 -14.63
C GLY A 377 -12.03 -5.89 -13.56
N ILE A 378 -11.86 -5.13 -12.47
CA ILE A 378 -11.07 -5.60 -11.31
C ILE A 378 -11.88 -6.65 -10.55
N SER A 379 -11.26 -7.82 -10.35
CA SER A 379 -11.81 -8.94 -9.58
C SER A 379 -10.70 -9.63 -8.78
N THR A 380 -11.05 -10.64 -7.99
CA THR A 380 -10.08 -11.48 -7.28
C THR A 380 -9.20 -12.32 -8.22
N GLU A 381 -9.61 -12.49 -9.47
CA GLU A 381 -8.86 -13.22 -10.52
C GLU A 381 -7.97 -12.30 -11.37
N GLY A 382 -7.99 -11.01 -11.12
CA GLY A 382 -7.23 -10.02 -11.88
C GLY A 382 -8.12 -9.02 -12.63
N ILE A 383 -7.56 -8.38 -13.65
CA ILE A 383 -8.29 -7.48 -14.53
C ILE A 383 -8.88 -8.29 -15.68
N ARG A 384 -10.17 -8.16 -15.89
CA ARG A 384 -10.87 -8.76 -17.05
C ARG A 384 -11.08 -7.70 -18.13
N PRO A 385 -11.01 -8.06 -19.42
CA PRO A 385 -11.43 -7.16 -20.49
C PRO A 385 -12.90 -6.81 -20.32
N LEU A 386 -13.24 -5.57 -20.61
CA LEU A 386 -14.61 -5.07 -20.65
C LEU A 386 -15.33 -5.58 -21.88
#